data_9ddd34c522e3668e9d066819ad1df438
#
_entry.id   9ddd34c522e3668e9d066819ad1df438
#
_cell.length_a   1.000
_cell.length_b   1.000
_cell.length_c   1.000
_cell.angle_alpha   90.00
_cell.angle_beta   90.00
_cell.angle_gamma   90.00
#
_symmetry.space_group_name_H-M   'P 1'
#
loop_
_entity.id
_entity.type
_entity.pdbx_description
1 polymer ?
#
loop_
_entity_poly.entity_id
_entity_poly.type
_entity_poly.pdbx_seq_one_letter_code
_entity_poly.pdbx_strand_id
1 'polypeptide(L)'
;FGVPQETQKLNQKTAQIVYHAISEQQGQELYNQEEIAWVGKFFHAFSEEINHSTVHFTYANAAMLKSQSMPYSGDLPTAEDEIVVQESFLDSLGYSNELGQTINIPFSDGTIHDFKLTGILDVKTGDIGRYTAIISKELAEQQAGNKIGMDYYIGLKNAKNMSEEEAASYANTLAQQLEISDDNVIVRSTYFNLKDE
;
A
#
# COMPACT_ATOMS: atom_id res chain seq x y z
N PHE A 1 -13.56 28.03 14.07
CA PHE A 1 -12.20 27.85 13.51
C PHE A 1 -12.12 26.48 12.88
N GLY A 2 -11.90 26.40 11.56
CA GLY A 2 -11.86 25.16 10.83
C GLY A 2 -10.57 24.36 11.10
N VAL A 3 -10.62 23.05 10.86
CA VAL A 3 -9.46 22.17 10.85
C VAL A 3 -8.41 22.74 9.88
N PRO A 4 -7.13 22.81 10.25
CA PRO A 4 -6.09 23.30 9.35
C PRO A 4 -6.14 22.63 7.98
N GLN A 5 -5.88 23.39 6.91
CA GLN A 5 -5.95 22.88 5.53
C GLN A 5 -5.09 21.61 5.30
N GLU A 6 -3.99 21.50 6.02
CA GLU A 6 -3.13 20.30 5.95
C GLU A 6 -3.79 19.07 6.55
N THR A 7 -4.50 19.22 7.66
CA THR A 7 -5.25 18.13 8.29
C THR A 7 -6.44 17.71 7.43
N GLN A 8 -7.10 18.69 6.78
CA GLN A 8 -8.16 18.39 5.82
C GLN A 8 -7.66 17.65 4.58
N LYS A 9 -6.45 17.99 4.10
CA LYS A 9 -5.80 17.29 2.99
C LYS A 9 -5.38 15.87 3.38
N LEU A 10 -4.92 15.68 4.62
CA LEU A 10 -4.60 14.35 5.18
C LEU A 10 -5.86 13.47 5.25
N ASN A 11 -6.96 13.99 5.77
CA ASN A 11 -8.22 13.26 5.88
C ASN A 11 -8.81 12.84 4.52
N GLN A 12 -8.54 13.59 3.47
CA GLN A 12 -8.96 13.21 2.12
C GLN A 12 -8.12 12.10 1.50
N LYS A 13 -6.86 11.95 1.96
CA LYS A 13 -5.91 10.97 1.42
C LYS A 13 -5.85 9.69 2.23
N THR A 14 -6.39 9.68 3.44
CA THR A 14 -6.26 8.56 4.36
C THR A 14 -7.49 7.65 4.29
N ALA A 15 -7.26 6.35 4.39
CA ALA A 15 -8.35 5.38 4.40
C ALA A 15 -9.13 5.45 5.71
N GLN A 16 -10.45 5.43 5.63
CA GLN A 16 -11.34 5.33 6.79
C GLN A 16 -11.64 3.88 7.16
N ILE A 17 -11.60 2.98 6.18
CA ILE A 17 -11.95 1.57 6.34
C ILE A 17 -10.83 0.72 5.74
N VAL A 18 -10.51 -0.39 6.40
CA VAL A 18 -9.65 -1.44 5.85
C VAL A 18 -10.38 -2.75 5.90
N TYR A 19 -10.48 -3.41 4.75
CA TYR A 19 -10.90 -4.81 4.66
C TYR A 19 -9.65 -5.68 4.56
N HIS A 20 -9.38 -6.43 5.62
CA HIS A 20 -8.16 -7.22 5.76
C HIS A 20 -8.33 -8.60 5.13
N ALA A 21 -7.34 -9.03 4.35
CA ALA A 21 -7.23 -10.39 3.81
C ALA A 21 -8.51 -10.89 3.10
N ILE A 22 -9.10 -10.05 2.25
CA ILE A 22 -10.29 -10.43 1.46
C ILE A 22 -9.90 -10.98 0.08
N SER A 23 -10.82 -11.71 -0.55
CA SER A 23 -10.60 -12.26 -1.88
C SER A 23 -10.58 -11.19 -2.96
N GLU A 24 -9.98 -11.50 -4.09
CA GLU A 24 -9.98 -10.62 -5.26
C GLU A 24 -11.41 -10.31 -5.75
N GLN A 25 -12.29 -11.31 -5.71
CA GLN A 25 -13.69 -11.13 -6.10
C GLN A 25 -14.41 -10.13 -5.18
N GLN A 26 -14.24 -10.27 -3.87
CA GLN A 26 -14.77 -9.31 -2.88
C GLN A 26 -14.18 -7.91 -3.12
N GLY A 27 -12.88 -7.82 -3.37
CA GLY A 27 -12.20 -6.57 -3.64
C GLY A 27 -12.68 -5.87 -4.91
N GLN A 28 -13.00 -6.60 -5.97
CA GLN A 28 -13.53 -6.04 -7.21
C GLN A 28 -14.88 -5.35 -7.01
N GLU A 29 -15.73 -5.88 -6.13
CA GLU A 29 -17.02 -5.28 -5.81
C GLU A 29 -16.89 -3.91 -5.12
N LEU A 30 -15.78 -3.63 -4.47
CA LEU A 30 -15.52 -2.33 -3.84
C LEU A 30 -15.46 -1.18 -4.87
N TYR A 31 -14.99 -1.46 -6.07
CA TYR A 31 -14.94 -0.46 -7.15
C TYR A 31 -16.32 -0.04 -7.67
N ASN A 32 -17.35 -0.84 -7.41
CA ASN A 32 -18.73 -0.59 -7.85
C ASN A 32 -19.54 0.22 -6.85
N GLN A 33 -18.96 0.60 -5.70
CA GLN A 33 -19.68 1.31 -4.65
C GLN A 33 -19.62 2.83 -4.85
N GLU A 34 -20.77 3.49 -4.87
CA GLU A 34 -20.87 4.93 -5.09
C GLU A 34 -20.19 5.78 -4.01
N GLU A 35 -20.20 5.31 -2.77
CA GLU A 35 -19.66 6.02 -1.62
C GLU A 35 -18.13 5.96 -1.52
N ILE A 36 -17.51 5.10 -2.31
CA ILE A 36 -16.06 4.89 -2.28
C ILE A 36 -15.39 5.84 -3.28
N ALA A 37 -14.47 6.66 -2.79
CA ALA A 37 -13.69 7.58 -3.61
C ALA A 37 -12.47 6.92 -4.24
N TRP A 38 -11.79 6.05 -3.46
CA TRP A 38 -10.61 5.34 -3.94
C TRP A 38 -10.41 4.04 -3.16
N VAL A 39 -9.74 3.11 -3.81
CA VAL A 39 -9.40 1.79 -3.25
C VAL A 39 -7.90 1.59 -3.35
N GLY A 40 -7.24 1.50 -2.20
CA GLY A 40 -5.83 1.12 -2.09
C GLY A 40 -5.70 -0.38 -1.87
N LYS A 41 -4.74 -1.00 -2.58
CA LYS A 41 -4.41 -2.42 -2.41
C LYS A 41 -3.03 -2.54 -1.81
N PHE A 42 -2.90 -3.41 -0.83
CA PHE A 42 -1.64 -3.62 -0.14
C PHE A 42 -1.46 -5.11 0.19
N PHE A 43 -0.25 -5.60 -0.04
CA PHE A 43 0.15 -6.93 0.39
C PHE A 43 1.65 -6.96 0.69
N HIS A 44 2.01 -7.25 1.94
CA HIS A 44 3.40 -7.50 2.33
C HIS A 44 3.76 -8.95 1.95
N ALA A 45 4.60 -9.13 0.95
CA ALA A 45 4.93 -10.45 0.44
C ALA A 45 6.01 -11.15 1.28
N PHE A 46 7.15 -10.50 1.44
CA PHE A 46 8.28 -11.02 2.21
C PHE A 46 9.28 -9.92 2.56
N SER A 47 10.18 -10.22 3.48
CA SER A 47 11.30 -9.36 3.84
C SER A 47 12.61 -10.07 3.64
N GLU A 48 13.65 -9.32 3.27
CA GLU A 48 15.01 -9.81 3.09
C GLU A 48 16.00 -8.90 3.82
N GLU A 49 17.06 -9.51 4.36
CA GLU A 49 18.22 -8.78 4.87
C GLU A 49 19.22 -8.60 3.72
N ILE A 50 19.46 -7.36 3.31
CA ILE A 50 20.36 -7.02 2.21
C ILE A 50 21.32 -5.93 2.69
N ASN A 51 22.62 -6.22 2.69
CA ASN A 51 23.67 -5.29 3.16
C ASN A 51 23.38 -4.70 4.56
N HIS A 52 23.00 -5.54 5.51
CA HIS A 52 22.66 -5.15 6.89
C HIS A 52 21.40 -4.27 7.03
N SER A 53 20.59 -4.24 5.99
CA SER A 53 19.31 -3.52 6.00
C SER A 53 18.16 -4.48 5.71
N THR A 54 17.03 -4.23 6.34
CA THR A 54 15.80 -4.98 6.07
C THR A 54 15.06 -4.34 4.90
N VAL A 55 14.76 -5.13 3.87
CA VAL A 55 13.96 -4.70 2.72
C VAL A 55 12.61 -5.41 2.74
N HIS A 56 11.54 -4.65 2.77
CA HIS A 56 10.17 -5.15 2.71
C HIS A 56 9.69 -5.16 1.27
N PHE A 57 9.52 -6.36 0.71
CA PHE A 57 8.98 -6.55 -0.63
C PHE A 57 7.47 -6.58 -0.56
N THR A 58 6.83 -5.61 -1.18
CA THR A 58 5.42 -5.30 -0.99
C THR A 58 4.76 -5.03 -2.34
N TYR A 59 3.54 -5.54 -2.52
CA TYR A 59 2.67 -5.07 -3.57
C TYR A 59 1.79 -3.94 -3.05
N ALA A 60 1.73 -2.85 -3.80
CA ALA A 60 0.83 -1.74 -3.53
C ALA A 60 0.42 -1.07 -4.85
N ASN A 61 -0.85 -0.68 -4.98
CA ASN A 61 -1.29 0.09 -6.13
C ASN A 61 -1.03 1.59 -5.93
N ALA A 62 -1.21 2.37 -6.99
CA ALA A 62 -0.95 3.82 -6.97
C ALA A 62 -1.78 4.56 -5.91
N ALA A 63 -3.04 4.19 -5.74
CA ALA A 63 -3.91 4.80 -4.74
C ALA A 63 -3.39 4.57 -3.31
N MET A 64 -2.90 3.36 -3.03
CA MET A 64 -2.31 3.03 -1.73
C MET A 64 -1.07 3.87 -1.45
N LEU A 65 -0.15 3.96 -2.40
CA LEU A 65 1.08 4.74 -2.26
C LEU A 65 0.78 6.22 -2.05
N LYS A 66 -0.19 6.76 -2.77
CA LYS A 66 -0.64 8.13 -2.61
C LYS A 66 -1.21 8.38 -1.20
N SER A 67 -2.00 7.44 -0.67
CA SER A 67 -2.58 7.54 0.67
C SER A 67 -1.53 7.52 1.77
N GLN A 68 -0.41 6.84 1.55
CA GLN A 68 0.71 6.74 2.48
C GLN A 68 1.74 7.86 2.29
N SER A 69 1.49 8.83 1.42
CA SER A 69 2.44 9.89 1.07
C SER A 69 3.78 9.33 0.57
N MET A 70 3.72 8.30 -0.24
CA MET A 70 4.86 7.64 -0.88
C MET A 70 4.85 7.92 -2.38
N PRO A 71 5.24 9.12 -2.82
CA PRO A 71 5.30 9.44 -4.24
C PRO A 71 6.40 8.64 -4.93
N TYR A 72 6.24 8.39 -6.20
CA TYR A 72 7.22 7.68 -7.02
C TYR A 72 7.35 8.33 -8.39
N SER A 73 8.51 8.13 -9.02
CA SER A 73 8.75 8.44 -10.43
C SER A 73 8.79 7.14 -11.23
N GLY A 74 8.53 7.23 -12.51
CA GLY A 74 8.48 6.06 -13.39
C GLY A 74 7.15 5.30 -13.28
N ASP A 75 7.21 4.00 -13.51
CA ASP A 75 6.05 3.12 -13.56
C ASP A 75 6.08 2.07 -12.47
N LEU A 76 4.90 1.72 -11.93
CA LEU A 76 4.78 0.60 -11.00
C LEU A 76 5.03 -0.74 -11.71
N PRO A 77 5.55 -1.75 -11.00
CA PRO A 77 5.83 -3.06 -11.60
C PRO A 77 4.56 -3.73 -12.13
N THR A 78 4.65 -4.27 -13.34
CA THR A 78 3.59 -5.09 -13.96
C THR A 78 4.05 -6.52 -14.24
N ALA A 79 5.36 -6.74 -14.39
CA ALA A 79 5.96 -8.05 -14.58
C ALA A 79 6.74 -8.48 -13.32
N GLU A 80 6.92 -9.78 -13.14
CA GLU A 80 7.59 -10.36 -11.94
C GLU A 80 9.06 -9.97 -11.78
N ASP A 81 9.72 -9.54 -12.85
CA ASP A 81 11.10 -9.08 -12.85
C ASP A 81 11.24 -7.55 -12.74
N GLU A 82 10.14 -6.84 -12.53
CA GLU A 82 10.14 -5.38 -12.36
C GLU A 82 10.07 -4.98 -10.90
N ILE A 83 10.71 -3.85 -10.56
CA ILE A 83 10.78 -3.38 -9.18
C ILE A 83 10.82 -1.84 -9.13
N VAL A 84 10.24 -1.30 -8.05
CA VAL A 84 10.36 0.09 -7.65
C VAL A 84 10.97 0.13 -6.26
N VAL A 85 12.04 0.88 -6.09
CA VAL A 85 12.78 0.96 -4.82
C VAL A 85 13.10 2.41 -4.46
N GLN A 86 13.52 2.63 -3.23
CA GLN A 86 14.01 3.91 -2.76
C GLN A 86 15.41 4.22 -3.34
N GLU A 87 15.68 5.48 -3.65
CA GLU A 87 16.99 5.92 -4.15
C GLU A 87 18.12 5.55 -3.19
N SER A 88 17.91 5.73 -1.89
CA SER A 88 18.89 5.36 -0.87
C SER A 88 19.24 3.86 -0.86
N PHE A 89 18.30 3.01 -1.23
CA PHE A 89 18.58 1.57 -1.40
C PHE A 89 19.45 1.31 -2.63
N LEU A 90 19.19 1.97 -3.75
CA LEU A 90 20.04 1.90 -4.94
C LEU A 90 21.47 2.35 -4.63
N ASP A 91 21.62 3.46 -3.91
CA ASP A 91 22.92 3.99 -3.48
C ASP A 91 23.68 2.95 -2.63
N SER A 92 22.97 2.26 -1.72
CA SER A 92 23.57 1.23 -0.87
C SER A 92 24.10 0.03 -1.65
N LEU A 93 23.54 -0.24 -2.83
CA LEU A 93 23.99 -1.31 -3.73
C LEU A 93 24.98 -0.83 -4.80
N GLY A 94 25.27 0.47 -4.85
CA GLY A 94 26.18 1.06 -5.82
C GLY A 94 25.56 1.33 -7.19
N TYR A 95 24.25 1.39 -7.29
CA TYR A 95 23.54 1.70 -8.53
C TYR A 95 23.18 3.19 -8.63
N SER A 96 23.16 3.70 -9.85
CA SER A 96 22.55 5.00 -10.15
C SER A 96 21.02 4.92 -10.11
N ASN A 97 20.36 6.07 -10.20
CA ASN A 97 18.90 6.16 -10.23
C ASN A 97 18.33 6.10 -11.68
N GLU A 98 19.06 5.54 -12.62
CA GLU A 98 18.62 5.44 -14.01
C GLU A 98 17.52 4.38 -14.17
N LEU A 99 16.34 4.80 -14.64
CA LEU A 99 15.24 3.90 -14.90
C LEU A 99 15.50 3.03 -16.14
N GLY A 100 15.05 1.79 -16.09
CA GLY A 100 15.22 0.81 -17.15
C GLY A 100 16.47 -0.06 -17.01
N GLN A 101 17.37 0.28 -16.08
CA GLN A 101 18.54 -0.58 -15.80
C GLN A 101 18.14 -1.87 -15.09
N THR A 102 18.96 -2.88 -15.23
CA THR A 102 18.86 -4.12 -14.44
C THR A 102 19.67 -3.96 -13.17
N ILE A 103 19.06 -4.26 -12.02
CA ILE A 103 19.72 -4.30 -10.73
C ILE A 103 19.76 -5.74 -10.21
N ASN A 104 20.89 -6.12 -9.64
CA ASN A 104 21.10 -7.46 -9.08
C ASN A 104 20.97 -7.36 -7.55
N ILE A 105 19.97 -8.01 -6.99
CA ILE A 105 19.72 -7.96 -5.54
C ILE A 105 20.10 -9.29 -4.93
N PRO A 106 21.12 -9.33 -4.03
CA PRO A 106 21.52 -10.56 -3.35
C PRO A 106 20.56 -10.85 -2.19
N PHE A 107 19.93 -12.01 -2.24
CA PHE A 107 19.03 -12.49 -1.18
C PHE A 107 19.81 -13.27 -0.12
N SER A 108 19.23 -13.38 1.08
CA SER A 108 19.84 -14.05 2.23
C SER A 108 20.08 -15.55 2.04
N ASP A 109 19.33 -16.19 1.12
CA ASP A 109 19.52 -17.60 0.73
C ASP A 109 20.73 -17.84 -0.19
N GLY A 110 21.45 -16.79 -0.55
CA GLY A 110 22.59 -16.83 -1.47
C GLY A 110 22.24 -16.70 -2.94
N THR A 111 20.96 -16.58 -3.28
CA THR A 111 20.55 -16.33 -4.66
C THR A 111 20.66 -14.86 -5.02
N ILE A 112 20.87 -14.57 -6.31
CA ILE A 112 20.87 -13.21 -6.85
C ILE A 112 19.68 -13.08 -7.78
N HIS A 113 18.84 -12.09 -7.51
CA HIS A 113 17.64 -11.81 -8.31
C HIS A 113 17.87 -10.57 -9.15
N ASP A 114 17.68 -10.71 -10.46
CA ASP A 114 17.77 -9.62 -11.42
C ASP A 114 16.42 -8.97 -11.58
N PHE A 115 16.35 -7.66 -11.32
CA PHE A 115 15.14 -6.86 -11.49
C PHE A 115 15.41 -5.71 -12.45
N LYS A 116 14.42 -5.42 -13.28
CA LYS A 116 14.37 -4.18 -14.06
C LYS A 116 13.84 -3.06 -13.16
N LEU A 117 14.61 -1.99 -12.98
CA LEU A 117 14.19 -0.82 -12.23
C LEU A 117 13.21 0.00 -13.07
N THR A 118 11.93 -0.01 -12.70
CA THR A 118 10.88 0.72 -13.44
C THR A 118 10.49 2.03 -12.81
N GLY A 119 10.80 2.23 -11.52
CA GLY A 119 10.49 3.44 -10.80
C GLY A 119 11.31 3.59 -9.53
N ILE A 120 11.21 4.76 -8.95
CA ILE A 120 11.90 5.12 -7.71
C ILE A 120 10.90 5.73 -6.74
N LEU A 121 10.87 5.22 -5.51
CA LEU A 121 10.11 5.81 -4.42
C LEU A 121 10.84 7.06 -3.91
N ASP A 122 10.15 8.18 -3.91
CA ASP A 122 10.66 9.42 -3.30
C ASP A 122 10.20 9.49 -1.84
N VAL A 123 10.82 8.65 -1.02
CA VAL A 123 10.57 8.60 0.42
C VAL A 123 11.84 9.04 1.13
N LYS A 124 11.76 10.19 1.75
CA LYS A 124 12.81 10.67 2.66
C LYS A 124 12.59 10.01 4.01
N THR A 125 13.19 8.87 4.19
CA THR A 125 12.90 8.05 5.34
C THR A 125 13.67 8.38 6.58
N GLY A 126 12.95 8.29 7.68
CA GLY A 126 13.48 8.35 9.00
C GLY A 126 14.09 7.04 9.55
N ASP A 127 13.79 5.89 9.01
CA ASP A 127 14.27 4.62 9.59
C ASP A 127 15.54 4.12 8.90
N ILE A 128 16.67 4.32 9.55
CA ILE A 128 17.95 3.79 9.12
C ILE A 128 17.87 2.25 9.10
N GLY A 129 18.23 1.68 7.95
CA GLY A 129 18.31 0.22 7.79
C GLY A 129 17.01 -0.46 7.42
N ARG A 130 15.97 0.30 7.04
CA ARG A 130 14.73 -0.26 6.52
C ARG A 130 14.35 0.38 5.18
N TYR A 131 14.05 -0.48 4.21
CA TYR A 131 13.64 -0.06 2.88
C TYR A 131 12.35 -0.74 2.46
N THR A 132 11.59 -0.08 1.59
CA THR A 132 10.42 -0.66 0.92
C THR A 132 10.75 -0.83 -0.55
N ALA A 133 10.51 -2.03 -1.06
CA ALA A 133 10.55 -2.36 -2.48
C ALA A 133 9.14 -2.71 -2.94
N ILE A 134 8.69 -2.09 -4.02
CA ILE A 134 7.39 -2.41 -4.62
C ILE A 134 7.62 -3.43 -5.73
N ILE A 135 6.91 -4.54 -5.66
CA ILE A 135 6.94 -5.64 -6.62
C ILE A 135 5.59 -5.79 -7.32
N SER A 136 5.55 -6.58 -8.38
CA SER A 136 4.30 -6.86 -9.07
C SER A 136 3.35 -7.72 -8.23
N LYS A 137 2.08 -7.64 -8.55
CA LYS A 137 1.05 -8.51 -7.95
C LYS A 137 1.37 -9.98 -8.18
N GLU A 138 1.81 -10.33 -9.39
CA GLU A 138 2.17 -11.69 -9.78
C GLU A 138 3.30 -12.26 -8.89
N LEU A 139 4.39 -11.52 -8.70
CA LEU A 139 5.48 -11.95 -7.84
C LEU A 139 5.02 -12.07 -6.38
N ALA A 140 4.24 -11.12 -5.89
CA ALA A 140 3.71 -11.16 -4.53
C ALA A 140 2.83 -12.40 -4.29
N GLU A 141 1.97 -12.74 -5.23
CA GLU A 141 1.09 -13.92 -5.16
C GLU A 141 1.88 -15.22 -5.20
N GLN A 142 2.92 -15.30 -6.01
CA GLN A 142 3.80 -16.48 -6.07
C GLN A 142 4.49 -16.74 -4.74
N GLN A 143 5.00 -15.71 -4.09
CA GLN A 143 5.67 -15.82 -2.80
C GLN A 143 4.70 -16.17 -1.67
N ALA A 144 3.47 -15.75 -1.76
CA ALA A 144 2.42 -16.06 -0.78
C ALA A 144 1.83 -17.46 -0.92
N GLY A 145 2.11 -18.17 -2.00
CA GLY A 145 1.55 -19.50 -2.26
C GLY A 145 0.03 -19.50 -2.49
N ASN A 146 -0.52 -18.46 -3.06
CA ASN A 146 -1.95 -18.29 -3.40
C ASN A 146 -2.93 -18.40 -2.22
N LYS A 147 -2.49 -18.23 -0.97
CA LYS A 147 -3.31 -18.50 0.22
C LYS A 147 -3.76 -17.27 0.98
N ILE A 148 -3.31 -16.09 0.61
CA ILE A 148 -3.56 -14.89 1.42
C ILE A 148 -4.37 -13.88 0.63
N GLY A 149 -5.47 -13.45 1.21
CA GLY A 149 -6.23 -12.33 0.70
C GLY A 149 -5.43 -11.03 0.84
N MET A 150 -5.72 -10.08 -0.02
CA MET A 150 -5.09 -8.77 -0.04
C MET A 150 -5.82 -7.80 0.88
N ASP A 151 -5.10 -6.84 1.45
CA ASP A 151 -5.72 -5.77 2.21
C ASP A 151 -6.21 -4.66 1.27
N TYR A 152 -7.45 -4.23 1.49
CA TYR A 152 -8.09 -3.16 0.74
C TYR A 152 -8.36 -1.98 1.64
N TYR A 153 -7.76 -0.85 1.31
CA TYR A 153 -7.86 0.41 2.02
C TYR A 153 -8.86 1.30 1.30
N ILE A 154 -9.87 1.78 2.01
CA ILE A 154 -11.02 2.47 1.42
C ILE A 154 -11.05 3.91 1.85
N GLY A 155 -11.00 4.82 0.88
CA GLY A 155 -11.29 6.23 1.05
C GLY A 155 -12.73 6.53 0.68
N LEU A 156 -13.50 7.10 1.62
CA LEU A 156 -14.90 7.45 1.41
C LEU A 156 -15.04 8.87 0.83
N LYS A 157 -15.96 9.04 -0.11
CA LYS A 157 -16.22 10.34 -0.75
C LYS A 157 -16.65 11.43 0.24
N ASN A 158 -17.42 11.03 1.25
CA ASN A 158 -18.01 11.95 2.22
C ASN A 158 -17.33 11.86 3.60
N ALA A 159 -16.09 11.42 3.65
CA ALA A 159 -15.37 11.17 4.91
C ALA A 159 -15.32 12.40 5.84
N LYS A 160 -15.26 13.60 5.28
CA LYS A 160 -15.24 14.87 6.04
C LYS A 160 -16.50 15.11 6.87
N ASN A 161 -17.63 14.58 6.41
CA ASN A 161 -18.95 14.82 7.00
C ASN A 161 -19.52 13.57 7.69
N MET A 162 -18.72 12.49 7.77
CA MET A 162 -19.12 11.25 8.41
C MET A 162 -18.54 11.16 9.82
N SER A 163 -19.35 10.68 10.76
CA SER A 163 -18.86 10.22 12.05
C SER A 163 -18.21 8.84 11.93
N GLU A 164 -17.43 8.46 12.94
CA GLU A 164 -16.87 7.11 13.03
C GLU A 164 -17.98 6.05 13.02
N GLU A 165 -19.09 6.32 13.73
CA GLU A 165 -20.24 5.41 13.79
C GLU A 165 -20.91 5.22 12.43
N GLU A 166 -21.06 6.30 11.66
CA GLU A 166 -21.60 6.23 10.29
C GLU A 166 -20.69 5.43 9.37
N ALA A 167 -19.38 5.64 9.46
CA ALA A 167 -18.39 4.89 8.69
C ALA A 167 -18.37 3.41 9.08
N ALA A 168 -18.46 3.11 10.38
CA ALA A 168 -18.53 1.74 10.88
C ALA A 168 -19.80 1.04 10.41
N SER A 169 -20.94 1.72 10.45
CA SER A 169 -22.22 1.19 9.95
C SER A 169 -22.14 0.88 8.45
N TYR A 170 -21.60 1.79 7.66
CA TYR A 170 -21.38 1.58 6.23
C TYR A 170 -20.44 0.38 5.99
N ALA A 171 -19.29 0.34 6.68
CA ALA A 171 -18.31 -0.71 6.53
C ALA A 171 -18.89 -2.10 6.83
N ASN A 172 -19.64 -2.23 7.91
CA ASN A 172 -20.25 -3.48 8.32
C ASN A 172 -21.38 -3.91 7.39
N THR A 173 -22.21 -2.97 6.94
CA THR A 173 -23.28 -3.27 5.97
C THR A 173 -22.70 -3.77 4.66
N LEU A 174 -21.67 -3.12 4.14
CA LEU A 174 -20.99 -3.54 2.92
C LEU A 174 -20.31 -4.90 3.11
N ALA A 175 -19.68 -5.14 4.25
CA ALA A 175 -19.06 -6.41 4.58
C ALA A 175 -20.08 -7.56 4.56
N GLN A 176 -21.27 -7.35 5.11
CA GLN A 176 -22.36 -8.34 5.06
C GLN A 176 -22.80 -8.62 3.63
N GLN A 177 -22.94 -7.60 2.80
CA GLN A 177 -23.31 -7.76 1.39
C GLN A 177 -22.27 -8.54 0.59
N LEU A 178 -20.98 -8.35 0.91
CA LEU A 178 -19.87 -9.00 0.22
C LEU A 178 -19.39 -10.28 0.90
N GLU A 179 -20.06 -10.72 1.95
CA GLU A 179 -19.70 -11.91 2.73
C GLU A 179 -18.29 -11.83 3.33
N ILE A 180 -17.92 -10.64 3.78
CA ILE A 180 -16.66 -10.38 4.50
C ILE A 180 -16.92 -10.56 6.00
N SER A 181 -16.06 -11.35 6.67
CA SER A 181 -16.15 -11.54 8.12
C SER A 181 -15.93 -10.22 8.87
N ASP A 182 -16.70 -9.99 9.93
CA ASP A 182 -16.55 -8.84 10.81
C ASP A 182 -15.14 -8.72 11.40
N ASP A 183 -14.46 -9.84 11.62
CA ASP A 183 -13.07 -9.87 12.10
C ASP A 183 -12.07 -9.25 11.12
N ASN A 184 -12.44 -9.14 9.86
CA ASN A 184 -11.61 -8.58 8.79
C ASN A 184 -11.98 -7.15 8.44
N VAL A 185 -12.82 -6.50 9.22
CA VAL A 185 -13.23 -5.10 9.04
C VAL A 185 -12.56 -4.22 10.08
N ILE A 186 -11.82 -3.22 9.63
CA ILE A 186 -11.16 -2.24 10.51
C ILE A 186 -11.65 -0.85 10.14
N VAL A 187 -12.20 -0.13 11.14
CA VAL A 187 -12.54 1.29 11.00
C VAL A 187 -11.47 2.10 11.72
N ARG A 188 -10.87 3.04 11.00
CA ARG A 188 -9.71 3.80 11.49
C ARG A 188 -10.15 5.06 12.22
N SER A 189 -10.41 4.92 13.51
CA SER A 189 -10.97 5.97 14.38
C SER A 189 -10.14 7.25 14.48
N THR A 190 -8.83 7.14 14.37
CA THR A 190 -7.90 8.28 14.47
C THR A 190 -8.17 9.39 13.43
N TYR A 191 -8.88 9.11 12.37
CA TYR A 191 -9.18 10.09 11.31
C TYR A 191 -10.52 10.80 11.47
N PHE A 192 -11.34 10.35 12.42
CA PHE A 192 -12.64 10.95 12.72
C PHE A 192 -12.57 11.93 13.91
N ASN A 193 -11.65 11.69 14.82
CA ASN A 193 -11.48 12.51 16.02
C ASN A 193 -10.88 13.91 15.77
N LEU A 194 -10.47 14.19 14.53
CA LEU A 194 -9.95 15.51 14.14
C LEU A 194 -11.05 16.54 13.83
N LYS A 195 -12.32 16.15 14.01
CA LYS A 195 -13.47 17.07 13.79
C LYS A 195 -13.87 17.84 15.06
N ASP A 196 -13.39 17.42 16.22
CA ASP A 196 -13.85 17.92 17.53
C ASP A 196 -12.86 18.85 18.23
N GLU A 197 -11.79 19.31 17.53
CA GLU A 197 -10.86 20.33 18.07
C GLU A 197 -10.97 21.67 17.33
#